data_9223725b311eca05a879496b94264306
#
_entry.id   9223725b311eca05a879496b94264306
#
_cell.length_a   1.000
_cell.length_b   1.000
_cell.length_c   1.000
_cell.angle_alpha   90.00
_cell.angle_beta   90.00
_cell.angle_gamma   90.00
#
_symmetry.space_group_name_H-M   'P 1'
#
loop_
_entity.id
_entity.type
_entity.pdbx_description
1 polymer ?
#
loop_
_entity_poly.entity_id
_entity_poly.type
_entity_poly.pdbx_seq_one_letter_code
_entity_poly.pdbx_strand_id
1 'polypeptide(L)'
;MAKTERKRWKDTLKALPPEGRAMEQAGDEGRPTNVAGGRLISRTREVSDLSFPAFLASQPAPRVSWATPDGFELVGGDAATTLTATGPDRFDTLRQDAAALFADTDADGPPAARPRAIGGLAFDPSHDPAPPWTGFPGALFVVPRVQLTRADDRTWLTVAAAGPNVDPATVAADLDAAHDAITDLPMMRPSGGRPGVTATRRATSKAEWTDDVAECVERIRRGDLRKVVLATALDADLATSIDVPGTLERLRRTYPECYRFLVQPTDEAGFFGPPPERLVKITGEEVETEALARSVARGDTPEGDADLARSLETSEKIRHEQGIVVDAIRERLAPLGEVQVGERGVRKFANIQHLRTPITARLDDDTHVLDVVEALHPTPAVGGLPPERAREVIHETESFDRGW
;
A
#
# COMPACT_ATOMS: atom_id res chain seq x y z
N MET A 1 10.18 -29.86 11.87
CA MET A 1 9.02 -30.03 10.99
C MET A 1 8.87 -28.86 10.01
N ALA A 2 8.88 -27.58 10.41
CA ALA A 2 8.63 -26.43 9.52
C ALA A 2 9.54 -26.29 8.26
N LYS A 3 10.80 -26.74 8.30
CA LYS A 3 11.70 -26.64 7.12
C LYS A 3 11.35 -27.62 6.00
N THR A 4 10.84 -28.81 6.36
CA THR A 4 10.50 -29.87 5.40
C THR A 4 9.19 -29.57 4.67
N GLU A 5 8.24 -28.94 5.36
CA GLU A 5 6.94 -28.54 4.80
C GLU A 5 7.06 -27.35 3.84
N ARG A 6 7.88 -26.33 4.20
CA ARG A 6 8.23 -25.22 3.29
C ARG A 6 8.90 -25.72 2.00
N LYS A 7 9.73 -26.76 2.09
CA LYS A 7 10.38 -27.33 0.93
C LYS A 7 9.36 -28.01 0.01
N ARG A 8 8.42 -28.79 0.58
CA ARG A 8 7.38 -29.49 -0.19
C ARG A 8 6.47 -28.51 -0.94
N TRP A 9 6.02 -27.44 -0.29
CA TRP A 9 5.22 -26.40 -0.93
C TRP A 9 5.98 -25.67 -2.05
N LYS A 10 7.21 -25.26 -1.78
CA LYS A 10 8.08 -24.63 -2.79
C LYS A 10 8.36 -25.57 -3.97
N ASP A 11 8.46 -26.87 -3.70
CA ASP A 11 8.68 -27.88 -4.73
C ASP A 11 7.39 -28.13 -5.54
N THR A 12 6.20 -28.04 -4.92
CA THR A 12 4.90 -28.15 -5.61
C THR A 12 4.63 -26.95 -6.51
N LEU A 13 4.90 -25.72 -6.02
CA LEU A 13 4.79 -24.52 -6.85
C LEU A 13 5.85 -24.44 -7.95
N LYS A 14 7.04 -25.03 -7.71
CA LYS A 14 8.08 -25.16 -8.75
C LYS A 14 7.73 -26.20 -9.82
N ALA A 15 6.83 -27.12 -9.52
CA ALA A 15 6.33 -28.14 -10.46
C ALA A 15 5.22 -27.60 -11.38
N LEU A 16 4.67 -26.42 -11.10
CA LEU A 16 3.78 -25.74 -12.04
C LEU A 16 4.59 -25.29 -13.27
N PRO A 17 4.05 -25.47 -14.50
CA PRO A 17 4.80 -25.21 -15.74
C PRO A 17 5.42 -23.81 -15.80
N PRO A 18 6.59 -23.66 -16.43
CA PRO A 18 7.37 -22.41 -16.43
C PRO A 18 6.80 -21.29 -17.30
N GLU A 19 5.68 -21.47 -17.94
CA GLU A 19 5.06 -20.44 -18.80
C GLU A 19 4.59 -19.17 -18.08
N GLY A 20 4.71 -19.14 -16.74
CA GLY A 20 4.53 -17.94 -15.91
C GLY A 20 5.80 -17.39 -15.26
N ARG A 21 6.98 -17.98 -15.51
CA ARG A 21 8.25 -17.50 -14.95
C ARG A 21 8.97 -16.55 -15.90
N ALA A 22 8.50 -15.33 -15.99
CA ALA A 22 9.24 -14.24 -16.63
C ALA A 22 10.03 -13.44 -15.60
N MET A 23 10.90 -14.09 -14.81
CA MET A 23 11.93 -13.38 -14.01
C MET A 23 13.04 -14.35 -13.54
N GLU A 24 13.77 -14.95 -14.47
CA GLU A 24 15.14 -15.38 -14.21
C GLU A 24 16.00 -14.99 -15.43
N GLN A 25 16.96 -14.11 -15.18
CA GLN A 25 17.95 -13.52 -16.08
C GLN A 25 17.59 -12.14 -16.66
N ALA A 26 17.61 -11.11 -15.84
CA ALA A 26 17.91 -9.76 -16.32
C ALA A 26 19.42 -9.51 -16.07
N GLY A 27 20.25 -9.99 -16.97
CA GLY A 27 21.49 -9.31 -17.33
C GLY A 27 21.09 -8.06 -18.10
N ASP A 28 21.63 -6.97 -17.67
CA ASP A 28 21.75 -5.63 -18.27
C ASP A 28 21.31 -5.53 -19.74
N GLU A 29 20.30 -4.71 -20.00
CA GLU A 29 19.66 -4.17 -21.19
C GLU A 29 18.21 -4.63 -21.39
N GLY A 30 17.28 -3.76 -21.07
CA GLY A 30 15.93 -3.87 -21.57
C GLY A 30 14.83 -3.61 -20.53
N ARG A 31 13.95 -2.73 -20.86
CA ARG A 31 12.67 -2.48 -20.19
C ARG A 31 12.06 -3.75 -19.60
N PRO A 32 11.54 -3.71 -18.36
CA PRO A 32 10.71 -4.79 -17.87
C PRO A 32 9.61 -5.05 -18.89
N THR A 33 9.38 -6.31 -19.21
CA THR A 33 8.38 -6.74 -20.17
C THR A 33 6.99 -6.40 -19.62
N ASN A 34 6.51 -5.19 -19.93
CA ASN A 34 5.09 -4.90 -19.87
C ASN A 34 4.39 -5.90 -20.81
N VAL A 35 3.44 -6.66 -20.32
CA VAL A 35 2.64 -7.59 -21.12
C VAL A 35 1.72 -6.76 -22.01
N ALA A 36 2.25 -6.16 -23.08
CA ALA A 36 1.46 -5.55 -24.12
C ALA A 36 0.71 -6.67 -24.85
N GLY A 37 -0.61 -6.79 -24.61
CA GLY A 37 -1.51 -7.65 -25.37
C GLY A 37 -1.73 -9.06 -24.84
N GLY A 38 -1.61 -9.31 -23.52
CA GLY A 38 -1.95 -10.59 -22.91
C GLY A 38 -3.33 -10.60 -22.26
N ARG A 39 -4.03 -11.74 -22.33
CA ARG A 39 -5.30 -11.98 -21.64
C ARG A 39 -5.03 -12.32 -20.16
N LEU A 40 -5.85 -11.78 -19.23
CA LEU A 40 -5.85 -12.17 -17.82
C LEU A 40 -6.95 -13.20 -17.58
N ILE A 41 -6.57 -14.39 -17.15
CA ILE A 41 -7.51 -15.47 -16.82
C ILE A 41 -7.38 -15.81 -15.35
N SER A 42 -8.52 -15.96 -14.65
CA SER A 42 -8.53 -16.47 -13.28
C SER A 42 -9.65 -17.49 -13.05
N ARG A 43 -9.38 -18.41 -12.13
CA ARG A 43 -10.35 -19.38 -11.64
C ARG A 43 -10.39 -19.35 -10.13
N THR A 44 -11.60 -19.45 -9.57
CA THR A 44 -11.87 -19.19 -8.16
C THR A 44 -12.65 -20.34 -7.55
N ARG A 45 -12.30 -20.69 -6.32
CA ARG A 45 -13.02 -21.69 -5.50
C ARG A 45 -13.25 -21.13 -4.10
N GLU A 46 -14.46 -21.26 -3.60
CA GLU A 46 -14.73 -21.03 -2.18
C GLU A 46 -14.06 -22.12 -1.33
N VAL A 47 -13.39 -21.70 -0.25
CA VAL A 47 -12.67 -22.58 0.66
C VAL A 47 -13.12 -22.36 2.09
N SER A 48 -12.93 -23.35 2.95
CA SER A 48 -13.13 -23.17 4.40
C SER A 48 -12.12 -22.20 4.98
N ASP A 49 -12.38 -21.73 6.19
CA ASP A 49 -11.51 -20.76 6.88
C ASP A 49 -10.07 -21.27 6.98
N LEU A 50 -9.16 -20.50 6.37
CA LEU A 50 -7.74 -20.79 6.31
C LEU A 50 -6.94 -19.69 7.03
N SER A 51 -5.79 -20.06 7.55
CA SER A 51 -4.88 -19.12 8.17
C SER A 51 -4.19 -18.24 7.12
N PHE A 52 -4.59 -16.98 6.99
CA PHE A 52 -3.97 -16.00 6.11
C PHE A 52 -2.47 -15.81 6.38
N PRO A 53 -2.00 -15.72 7.65
CA PRO A 53 -0.56 -15.69 7.92
C PRO A 53 0.18 -16.96 7.48
N ALA A 54 -0.43 -18.14 7.62
CA ALA A 54 0.18 -19.40 7.19
C ALA A 54 0.26 -19.46 5.65
N PHE A 55 -0.82 -19.06 4.99
CA PHE A 55 -0.85 -18.96 3.54
C PHE A 55 0.22 -17.99 3.03
N LEU A 56 0.28 -16.76 3.55
CA LEU A 56 1.28 -15.78 3.16
C LEU A 56 2.72 -16.29 3.37
N ALA A 57 2.98 -16.98 4.48
CA ALA A 57 4.29 -17.57 4.78
C ALA A 57 4.68 -18.69 3.82
N SER A 58 3.71 -19.37 3.21
CA SER A 58 3.94 -20.46 2.25
C SER A 58 4.22 -19.97 0.83
N GLN A 59 3.80 -18.74 0.50
CA GLN A 59 3.94 -18.22 -0.86
C GLN A 59 5.37 -17.81 -1.18
N PRO A 60 5.81 -17.95 -2.44
CA PRO A 60 7.06 -17.32 -2.92
C PRO A 60 6.86 -15.80 -3.08
N ALA A 61 7.98 -15.05 -3.13
CA ALA A 61 7.96 -13.66 -3.54
C ALA A 61 7.70 -13.54 -5.07
N PRO A 62 7.12 -12.41 -5.54
CA PRO A 62 6.63 -11.29 -4.74
C PRO A 62 5.40 -11.67 -3.90
N ARG A 63 5.30 -11.12 -2.69
CA ARG A 63 4.14 -11.29 -1.81
C ARG A 63 3.43 -9.98 -1.59
N VAL A 64 2.12 -10.03 -1.54
CA VAL A 64 1.30 -8.86 -1.20
C VAL A 64 0.24 -9.23 -0.17
N SER A 65 -0.12 -8.23 0.64
CA SER A 65 -1.27 -8.31 1.53
C SER A 65 -1.98 -6.96 1.57
N TRP A 66 -3.28 -7.01 1.59
CA TRP A 66 -4.13 -5.84 1.76
C TRP A 66 -5.32 -6.19 2.63
N ALA A 67 -5.56 -5.41 3.68
CA ALA A 67 -6.73 -5.59 4.51
C ALA A 67 -7.33 -4.24 4.90
N THR A 68 -8.65 -4.17 4.94
CA THR A 68 -9.41 -2.97 5.26
C THR A 68 -10.09 -3.09 6.63
N PRO A 69 -10.42 -1.98 7.28
CA PRO A 69 -11.11 -2.00 8.58
C PRO A 69 -12.49 -2.65 8.55
N ASP A 70 -13.15 -2.68 7.39
CA ASP A 70 -14.49 -3.25 7.17
C ASP A 70 -14.49 -4.77 6.94
N GLY A 71 -13.33 -5.44 7.10
CA GLY A 71 -13.22 -6.89 7.11
C GLY A 71 -12.78 -7.53 5.78
N PHE A 72 -12.57 -6.76 4.71
CA PHE A 72 -11.92 -7.30 3.52
C PHE A 72 -10.46 -7.61 3.81
N GLU A 73 -10.00 -8.78 3.38
CA GLU A 73 -8.60 -9.18 3.48
C GLU A 73 -8.19 -9.98 2.24
N LEU A 74 -7.04 -9.64 1.66
CA LEU A 74 -6.43 -10.35 0.56
C LEU A 74 -4.94 -10.56 0.87
N VAL A 75 -4.48 -11.79 0.65
CA VAL A 75 -3.06 -12.14 0.64
C VAL A 75 -2.75 -12.91 -0.62
N GLY A 76 -1.59 -12.68 -1.20
CA GLY A 76 -1.18 -13.38 -2.41
C GLY A 76 0.33 -13.49 -2.54
N GLY A 77 0.74 -14.41 -3.37
CA GLY A 77 2.14 -14.61 -3.70
C GLY A 77 2.33 -15.15 -5.10
N ASP A 78 3.61 -15.16 -5.51
CA ASP A 78 3.98 -15.28 -6.91
C ASP A 78 3.32 -14.18 -7.76
N ALA A 79 3.68 -14.03 -9.00
CA ALA A 79 3.05 -13.04 -9.86
C ALA A 79 2.46 -13.70 -11.11
N ALA A 80 1.16 -13.50 -11.35
CA ALA A 80 0.59 -13.71 -12.67
C ALA A 80 1.17 -12.68 -13.64
N THR A 81 1.31 -11.43 -13.17
CA THR A 81 2.01 -10.34 -13.86
C THR A 81 2.33 -9.22 -12.88
N THR A 82 3.20 -8.30 -13.32
CA THR A 82 3.52 -7.07 -12.58
C THR A 82 3.37 -5.87 -13.52
N LEU A 83 2.91 -4.74 -12.97
CA LEU A 83 2.91 -3.44 -13.62
C LEU A 83 3.99 -2.60 -12.93
N THR A 84 4.94 -2.07 -13.71
CA THR A 84 6.05 -1.28 -13.19
C THR A 84 6.23 -0.01 -14.00
N ALA A 85 6.56 1.08 -13.33
CA ALA A 85 6.86 2.34 -13.99
C ALA A 85 7.85 3.17 -13.16
N THR A 86 8.57 4.07 -13.79
CA THR A 86 9.53 4.98 -13.17
C THR A 86 9.41 6.37 -13.79
N GLY A 87 9.99 7.36 -13.10
CA GLY A 87 10.05 8.72 -13.60
C GLY A 87 8.72 9.50 -13.52
N PRO A 88 8.67 10.67 -14.16
CA PRO A 88 7.52 11.57 -14.11
C PRO A 88 6.26 10.98 -14.76
N ASP A 89 6.42 10.19 -15.82
CA ASP A 89 5.30 9.62 -16.60
C ASP A 89 4.78 8.30 -16.04
N ARG A 90 5.17 7.94 -14.78
CA ARG A 90 4.81 6.65 -14.17
C ARG A 90 3.31 6.43 -14.04
N PHE A 91 2.52 7.47 -13.82
CA PHE A 91 1.05 7.36 -13.73
C PHE A 91 0.43 7.05 -15.08
N ASP A 92 0.85 7.75 -16.14
CA ASP A 92 0.38 7.49 -17.51
C ASP A 92 0.72 6.08 -17.98
N THR A 93 1.94 5.63 -17.71
CA THR A 93 2.38 4.27 -18.03
C THR A 93 1.53 3.25 -17.31
N LEU A 94 1.33 3.40 -16.00
CA LEU A 94 0.52 2.47 -15.21
C LEU A 94 -0.95 2.44 -15.66
N ARG A 95 -1.55 3.60 -16.02
CA ARG A 95 -2.92 3.65 -16.53
C ARG A 95 -3.08 2.85 -17.81
N GLN A 96 -2.17 3.07 -18.76
CA GLN A 96 -2.19 2.37 -20.05
C GLN A 96 -2.01 0.85 -19.84
N ASP A 97 -1.05 0.45 -19.03
CA ASP A 97 -0.77 -0.95 -18.76
C ASP A 97 -1.91 -1.65 -17.97
N ALA A 98 -2.48 -0.97 -16.97
CA ALA A 98 -3.62 -1.49 -16.23
C ALA A 98 -4.86 -1.61 -17.11
N ALA A 99 -5.17 -0.59 -17.92
CA ALA A 99 -6.28 -0.62 -18.85
C ALA A 99 -6.13 -1.78 -19.87
N ALA A 100 -4.93 -1.96 -20.43
CA ALA A 100 -4.65 -3.06 -21.36
C ALA A 100 -4.77 -4.44 -20.69
N LEU A 101 -4.26 -4.60 -19.46
CA LEU A 101 -4.29 -5.86 -18.71
C LEU A 101 -5.72 -6.28 -18.36
N PHE A 102 -6.55 -5.35 -17.88
CA PHE A 102 -7.89 -5.65 -17.39
C PHE A 102 -8.99 -5.58 -18.47
N ALA A 103 -8.68 -5.10 -19.70
CA ALA A 103 -9.65 -4.99 -20.81
C ALA A 103 -10.20 -6.34 -21.25
N ASP A 104 -9.36 -7.39 -21.30
CA ASP A 104 -9.75 -8.76 -21.68
C ASP A 104 -9.50 -9.72 -20.51
N THR A 105 -10.36 -9.60 -19.48
CA THR A 105 -10.29 -10.44 -18.28
C THR A 105 -11.37 -11.53 -18.33
N ASP A 106 -10.93 -12.79 -18.28
CA ASP A 106 -11.80 -13.97 -18.08
C ASP A 106 -11.69 -14.42 -16.62
N ALA A 107 -12.57 -13.90 -15.78
CA ALA A 107 -12.56 -14.18 -14.35
C ALA A 107 -13.91 -14.75 -13.91
N ASP A 108 -13.89 -15.92 -13.28
CA ASP A 108 -15.01 -16.47 -12.55
C ASP A 108 -15.05 -16.04 -11.08
N GLY A 109 -16.08 -16.45 -10.36
CA GLY A 109 -16.24 -16.16 -8.93
C GLY A 109 -16.81 -14.75 -8.63
N PRO A 110 -17.01 -14.44 -7.34
CA PRO A 110 -17.60 -13.18 -6.92
C PRO A 110 -16.64 -12.00 -7.10
N PRO A 111 -17.16 -10.76 -7.20
CA PRO A 111 -16.31 -9.56 -7.36
C PRO A 111 -15.23 -9.42 -6.29
N ALA A 112 -15.49 -9.88 -5.05
CA ALA A 112 -14.51 -9.85 -3.96
C ALA A 112 -13.27 -10.70 -4.24
N ALA A 113 -13.42 -11.82 -4.95
CA ALA A 113 -12.34 -12.78 -5.22
C ALA A 113 -11.61 -12.53 -6.56
N ARG A 114 -12.02 -11.58 -7.37
CA ARG A 114 -11.40 -11.28 -8.68
C ARG A 114 -9.93 -10.84 -8.50
N PRO A 115 -9.07 -11.09 -9.49
CA PRO A 115 -7.69 -10.61 -9.49
C PRO A 115 -7.62 -9.09 -9.30
N ARG A 116 -6.64 -8.66 -8.53
CA ARG A 116 -6.34 -7.24 -8.28
C ARG A 116 -4.85 -6.98 -8.40
N ALA A 117 -4.50 -5.80 -8.92
CA ALA A 117 -3.15 -5.29 -8.84
C ALA A 117 -2.97 -4.60 -7.48
N ILE A 118 -2.03 -5.11 -6.67
CA ILE A 118 -1.73 -4.59 -5.33
C ILE A 118 -0.27 -4.15 -5.29
N GLY A 119 -0.03 -2.93 -4.86
CA GLY A 119 1.30 -2.36 -4.85
C GLY A 119 1.31 -0.94 -4.34
N GLY A 120 2.27 -0.17 -4.82
CA GLY A 120 2.45 1.22 -4.42
C GLY A 120 3.30 2.01 -5.40
N LEU A 121 3.53 3.25 -4.99
CA LEU A 121 4.34 4.21 -5.73
C LEU A 121 5.31 4.90 -4.78
N ALA A 122 6.49 5.24 -5.28
CA ALA A 122 7.43 6.07 -4.56
C ALA A 122 6.87 7.48 -4.35
N PHE A 123 7.28 8.12 -3.25
CA PHE A 123 6.90 9.49 -2.91
C PHE A 123 7.30 10.46 -4.03
N ASP A 124 8.51 10.31 -4.57
CA ASP A 124 9.06 11.20 -5.59
C ASP A 124 9.26 10.50 -6.93
N PRO A 125 8.98 11.17 -8.09
CA PRO A 125 9.25 10.61 -9.41
C PRO A 125 10.74 10.35 -9.69
N SER A 126 11.65 11.02 -8.98
CA SER A 126 13.10 10.83 -9.09
C SER A 126 13.66 9.70 -8.23
N HIS A 127 12.77 8.94 -7.55
CA HIS A 127 13.14 7.82 -6.71
C HIS A 127 14.11 6.85 -7.40
N ASP A 128 15.22 6.53 -6.71
CA ASP A 128 16.21 5.53 -7.10
C ASP A 128 16.09 4.31 -6.18
N PRO A 129 15.86 3.08 -6.70
CA PRO A 129 15.72 1.87 -5.90
C PRO A 129 17.04 1.37 -5.29
N ALA A 130 17.89 2.28 -4.81
CA ALA A 130 19.07 1.97 -4.01
C ALA A 130 18.68 1.56 -2.56
N PRO A 131 19.56 0.88 -1.79
CA PRO A 131 19.25 0.55 -0.40
C PRO A 131 18.82 1.78 0.43
N PRO A 132 17.76 1.65 1.27
CA PRO A 132 17.04 0.43 1.65
C PRO A 132 15.93 0.01 0.67
N TRP A 133 15.72 0.70 -0.44
CA TRP A 133 14.60 0.53 -1.37
C TRP A 133 14.89 -0.43 -2.52
N THR A 134 15.93 -1.26 -2.41
CA THR A 134 16.25 -2.29 -3.43
C THR A 134 15.05 -3.18 -3.70
N GLY A 135 14.65 -3.30 -4.98
CA GLY A 135 13.47 -4.04 -5.41
C GLY A 135 12.16 -3.23 -5.39
N PHE A 136 12.19 -1.95 -4.99
CA PHE A 136 11.06 -1.04 -5.01
C PHE A 136 11.29 0.03 -6.08
N PRO A 137 10.83 -0.16 -7.32
CA PRO A 137 10.93 0.86 -8.39
C PRO A 137 10.00 2.05 -8.10
N GLY A 138 10.01 3.06 -8.96
CA GLY A 138 9.11 4.22 -8.87
C GLY A 138 7.63 3.88 -8.73
N ALA A 139 7.21 2.74 -9.28
CA ALA A 139 5.91 2.10 -9.07
C ALA A 139 6.00 0.60 -9.32
N LEU A 140 5.33 -0.19 -8.49
CA LEU A 140 5.19 -1.64 -8.64
C LEU A 140 3.79 -2.06 -8.18
N PHE A 141 3.06 -2.74 -9.05
CA PHE A 141 1.82 -3.41 -8.71
C PHE A 141 1.92 -4.88 -9.12
N VAL A 142 1.55 -5.77 -8.23
CA VAL A 142 1.57 -7.22 -8.42
C VAL A 142 0.13 -7.70 -8.56
N VAL A 143 -0.16 -8.43 -9.62
CA VAL A 143 -1.33 -9.31 -9.70
C VAL A 143 -0.86 -10.68 -9.24
N PRO A 144 -1.26 -11.14 -8.04
CA PRO A 144 -0.80 -12.43 -7.53
C PRO A 144 -1.22 -13.59 -8.43
N ARG A 145 -0.34 -14.57 -8.59
CA ARG A 145 -0.71 -15.84 -9.26
C ARG A 145 -1.65 -16.66 -8.37
N VAL A 146 -1.39 -16.70 -7.07
CA VAL A 146 -2.24 -17.38 -6.10
C VAL A 146 -2.63 -16.40 -5.03
N GLN A 147 -3.92 -16.19 -4.83
CA GLN A 147 -4.45 -15.31 -3.80
C GLN A 147 -5.51 -15.99 -2.94
N LEU A 148 -5.54 -15.65 -1.67
CA LEU A 148 -6.59 -15.98 -0.72
C LEU A 148 -7.31 -14.67 -0.35
N THR A 149 -8.63 -14.63 -0.51
CA THR A 149 -9.44 -13.43 -0.25
C THR A 149 -10.55 -13.77 0.73
N ARG A 150 -10.77 -12.88 1.72
CA ARG A 150 -11.90 -12.93 2.64
C ARG A 150 -12.75 -11.68 2.48
N ALA A 151 -14.05 -11.85 2.36
CA ALA A 151 -15.06 -10.80 2.42
C ALA A 151 -16.40 -11.42 2.84
N ASP A 152 -17.22 -10.69 3.58
CA ASP A 152 -18.58 -11.11 3.99
C ASP A 152 -18.59 -12.51 4.64
N ASP A 153 -17.62 -12.79 5.53
CA ASP A 153 -17.42 -14.08 6.23
C ASP A 153 -17.19 -15.29 5.31
N ARG A 154 -16.87 -15.05 4.05
CA ARG A 154 -16.52 -16.09 3.07
C ARG A 154 -15.07 -15.95 2.64
N THR A 155 -14.45 -17.08 2.31
CA THR A 155 -13.07 -17.13 1.87
C THR A 155 -12.95 -17.84 0.53
N TRP A 156 -12.13 -17.27 -0.37
CA TRP A 156 -11.92 -17.82 -1.71
C TRP A 156 -10.44 -17.95 -2.00
N LEU A 157 -10.10 -19.05 -2.65
CA LEU A 157 -8.82 -19.26 -3.31
C LEU A 157 -8.99 -18.91 -4.79
N THR A 158 -8.11 -18.06 -5.31
CA THR A 158 -8.08 -17.71 -6.73
C THR A 158 -6.70 -17.96 -7.29
N VAL A 159 -6.64 -18.57 -8.46
CA VAL A 159 -5.43 -18.67 -9.27
C VAL A 159 -5.61 -17.86 -10.53
N ALA A 160 -4.59 -17.04 -10.86
CA ALA A 160 -4.58 -16.19 -12.03
C ALA A 160 -3.33 -16.42 -12.87
N ALA A 161 -3.46 -16.23 -14.17
CA ALA A 161 -2.35 -16.18 -15.10
C ALA A 161 -2.59 -15.10 -16.17
N ALA A 162 -1.53 -14.44 -16.63
CA ALA A 162 -1.60 -13.42 -17.66
C ALA A 162 -0.58 -13.71 -18.76
N GLY A 163 -1.00 -13.48 -20.01
CA GLY A 163 -0.13 -13.70 -21.17
C GLY A 163 -0.90 -13.94 -22.48
N PRO A 164 -0.22 -13.95 -23.61
CA PRO A 164 -0.87 -14.09 -24.93
C PRO A 164 -1.45 -15.50 -25.18
N ASN A 165 -0.91 -16.53 -24.54
CA ASN A 165 -1.27 -17.93 -24.78
C ASN A 165 -1.79 -18.63 -23.52
N VAL A 166 -2.37 -17.89 -22.57
CA VAL A 166 -2.92 -18.49 -21.35
C VAL A 166 -4.15 -19.33 -21.69
N ASP A 167 -4.14 -20.61 -21.26
CA ASP A 167 -5.24 -21.53 -21.46
C ASP A 167 -6.11 -21.64 -20.20
N PRO A 168 -7.43 -21.41 -20.31
CA PRO A 168 -8.35 -21.51 -19.17
C PRO A 168 -8.33 -22.87 -18.46
N ALA A 169 -8.10 -23.97 -19.20
CA ALA A 169 -8.04 -25.32 -18.62
C ALA A 169 -6.80 -25.50 -17.76
N THR A 170 -5.67 -24.92 -18.17
CA THR A 170 -4.44 -24.92 -17.38
C THR A 170 -4.64 -24.15 -16.08
N VAL A 171 -5.27 -22.96 -16.11
CA VAL A 171 -5.56 -22.18 -14.90
C VAL A 171 -6.51 -22.93 -13.95
N ALA A 172 -7.47 -23.68 -14.50
CA ALA A 172 -8.37 -24.51 -13.68
C ALA A 172 -7.61 -25.69 -13.01
N ALA A 173 -6.70 -26.34 -13.72
CA ALA A 173 -5.85 -27.39 -13.15
C ALA A 173 -4.89 -26.83 -12.08
N ASP A 174 -4.33 -25.65 -12.30
CA ASP A 174 -3.50 -24.94 -11.31
C ASP A 174 -4.30 -24.60 -10.04
N LEU A 175 -5.59 -24.24 -10.18
CA LEU A 175 -6.47 -24.02 -9.03
C LEU A 175 -6.69 -25.30 -8.22
N ASP A 176 -6.92 -26.46 -8.88
CA ASP A 176 -7.02 -27.74 -8.20
C ASP A 176 -5.76 -28.08 -7.43
N ALA A 177 -4.59 -27.92 -8.06
CA ALA A 177 -3.29 -28.17 -7.44
C ALA A 177 -3.02 -27.20 -6.24
N ALA A 178 -3.36 -25.91 -6.39
CA ALA A 178 -3.23 -24.94 -5.33
C ALA A 178 -4.18 -25.25 -4.16
N HIS A 179 -5.41 -25.67 -4.44
CA HIS A 179 -6.38 -26.09 -3.42
C HIS A 179 -5.88 -27.28 -2.60
N ASP A 180 -5.39 -28.32 -3.26
CA ASP A 180 -4.84 -29.51 -2.58
C ASP A 180 -3.65 -29.13 -1.69
N ALA A 181 -2.80 -28.24 -2.18
CA ALA A 181 -1.63 -27.80 -1.45
C ALA A 181 -1.94 -26.96 -0.19
N ILE A 182 -3.02 -26.19 -0.17
CA ILE A 182 -3.40 -25.38 1.01
C ILE A 182 -4.17 -26.17 2.06
N THR A 183 -4.77 -27.31 1.70
CA THR A 183 -5.59 -28.12 2.62
C THR A 183 -4.77 -28.64 3.81
N ASP A 184 -3.46 -28.84 3.61
CA ASP A 184 -2.53 -29.30 4.64
C ASP A 184 -1.78 -28.16 5.35
N LEU A 185 -2.13 -26.89 5.12
CA LEU A 185 -1.44 -25.77 5.76
C LEU A 185 -1.70 -25.78 7.27
N PRO A 186 -0.65 -25.82 8.09
CA PRO A 186 -0.81 -25.79 9.53
C PRO A 186 -1.38 -24.43 10.00
N MET A 187 -2.23 -24.47 11.00
CA MET A 187 -2.62 -23.24 11.71
C MET A 187 -1.38 -22.57 12.28
N MET A 188 -0.96 -21.46 11.65
CA MET A 188 0.23 -20.73 12.07
C MET A 188 -0.08 -19.95 13.34
N ARG A 189 0.65 -20.24 14.40
CA ARG A 189 0.70 -19.35 15.58
C ARG A 189 1.80 -18.33 15.31
N PRO A 190 1.47 -17.02 15.35
CA PRO A 190 2.50 -15.99 15.25
C PRO A 190 3.60 -16.26 16.26
N SER A 191 4.86 -16.19 15.82
CA SER A 191 5.96 -16.28 16.77
C SER A 191 5.83 -15.10 17.75
N GLY A 192 5.71 -15.39 19.06
CA GLY A 192 5.52 -14.34 20.08
C GLY A 192 6.76 -13.47 20.31
N GLY A 193 7.87 -13.76 19.62
CA GLY A 193 9.15 -13.07 19.77
C GLY A 193 9.19 -11.74 19.00
N ARG A 194 9.71 -10.71 19.65
CA ARG A 194 10.17 -9.50 18.96
C ARG A 194 11.60 -9.76 18.49
N PRO A 195 12.01 -9.24 17.31
CA PRO A 195 13.33 -9.52 16.75
C PRO A 195 14.49 -8.97 17.60
N GLY A 196 14.21 -8.12 18.59
CA GLY A 196 15.22 -7.41 19.38
C GLY A 196 15.94 -6.35 18.52
N VAL A 197 16.14 -5.17 19.10
CA VAL A 197 16.91 -4.09 18.47
C VAL A 197 18.31 -4.08 19.07
N THR A 198 19.34 -4.20 18.24
CA THR A 198 20.75 -4.21 18.66
C THR A 198 21.41 -2.84 18.51
N ALA A 199 21.02 -2.07 17.51
CA ALA A 199 21.46 -0.70 17.31
C ALA A 199 20.37 0.13 16.61
N THR A 200 20.48 1.45 16.76
CA THR A 200 19.62 2.39 16.01
C THR A 200 20.49 3.55 15.48
N ARG A 201 20.15 4.04 14.30
CA ARG A 201 20.77 5.20 13.67
C ARG A 201 19.68 6.10 13.09
N ARG A 202 19.75 7.39 13.35
CA ARG A 202 18.90 8.40 12.73
C ARG A 202 19.57 8.94 11.47
N ALA A 203 18.80 9.15 10.42
CA ALA A 203 19.28 9.80 9.20
C ALA A 203 19.66 11.25 9.48
N THR A 204 18.92 11.94 10.37
CA THR A 204 19.10 13.36 10.71
C THR A 204 19.29 13.49 12.22
N SER A 205 20.32 14.20 12.66
CA SER A 205 20.52 14.52 14.08
C SER A 205 19.46 15.53 14.56
N LYS A 206 19.32 15.66 15.88
CA LYS A 206 18.38 16.65 16.45
C LYS A 206 18.78 18.09 16.11
N ALA A 207 20.08 18.39 16.00
CA ALA A 207 20.58 19.73 15.67
C ALA A 207 20.24 20.07 14.22
N GLU A 208 20.62 19.21 13.28
CA GLU A 208 20.29 19.35 11.85
C GLU A 208 18.77 19.50 11.66
N TRP A 209 17.97 18.62 12.28
CA TRP A 209 16.51 18.73 12.21
C TRP A 209 15.99 20.09 12.68
N THR A 210 16.55 20.65 13.74
CA THR A 210 16.13 21.95 14.26
C THR A 210 16.48 23.08 13.29
N ASP A 211 17.64 23.03 12.66
CA ASP A 211 18.10 23.99 11.67
C ASP A 211 17.27 23.90 10.38
N ASP A 212 17.00 22.68 9.90
CA ASP A 212 16.15 22.40 8.74
C ASP A 212 14.73 22.95 8.92
N VAL A 213 14.13 22.71 10.10
CA VAL A 213 12.80 23.26 10.43
C VAL A 213 12.84 24.78 10.49
N ALA A 214 13.89 25.39 11.07
CA ALA A 214 14.04 26.84 11.13
C ALA A 214 14.14 27.45 9.73
N GLU A 215 14.92 26.87 8.84
CA GLU A 215 15.03 27.30 7.45
C GLU A 215 13.69 27.20 6.71
N CYS A 216 12.99 26.09 6.85
CA CYS A 216 11.65 25.93 6.24
C CYS A 216 10.65 26.98 6.75
N VAL A 217 10.69 27.32 8.05
CA VAL A 217 9.86 28.38 8.61
C VAL A 217 10.21 29.75 7.99
N GLU A 218 11.48 30.06 7.78
CA GLU A 218 11.89 31.30 7.13
C GLU A 218 11.48 31.35 5.66
N ARG A 219 11.53 30.22 4.93
CA ARG A 219 11.03 30.13 3.55
C ARG A 219 9.50 30.39 3.50
N ILE A 220 8.74 29.84 4.45
CA ILE A 220 7.30 30.09 4.57
C ILE A 220 7.04 31.59 4.87
N ARG A 221 7.79 32.20 5.79
CA ARG A 221 7.63 33.62 6.14
C ARG A 221 7.94 34.55 4.96
N ARG A 222 8.87 34.18 4.10
CA ARG A 222 9.20 34.93 2.87
C ARG A 222 8.21 34.70 1.74
N GLY A 223 7.27 33.77 1.90
CA GLY A 223 6.24 33.46 0.91
C GLY A 223 6.67 32.48 -0.20
N ASP A 224 7.81 31.79 -0.04
CA ASP A 224 8.27 30.77 -0.99
C ASP A 224 7.30 29.59 -1.09
N LEU A 225 6.72 29.24 0.05
CA LEU A 225 5.73 28.16 0.16
C LEU A 225 4.78 28.45 1.35
N ARG A 226 3.62 27.79 1.35
CA ARG A 226 2.61 27.94 2.40
C ARG A 226 2.73 26.87 3.48
N LYS A 227 3.23 25.70 3.09
CA LYS A 227 3.38 24.54 3.96
C LYS A 227 4.46 23.60 3.41
N VAL A 228 5.23 23.00 4.30
CA VAL A 228 6.08 21.83 4.01
C VAL A 228 6.04 20.88 5.20
N VAL A 229 6.13 19.59 4.92
CA VAL A 229 6.23 18.55 5.93
C VAL A 229 7.54 17.81 5.72
N LEU A 230 8.47 17.97 6.66
CA LEU A 230 9.73 17.24 6.67
C LEU A 230 9.56 15.88 7.34
N ALA A 231 10.35 14.90 6.89
CA ALA A 231 10.43 13.57 7.47
C ALA A 231 11.84 13.29 8.00
N THR A 232 11.97 12.29 8.85
CA THR A 232 13.24 11.71 9.26
C THR A 232 13.17 10.20 9.24
N ALA A 233 14.29 9.53 8.97
CA ALA A 233 14.38 8.09 8.99
C ALA A 233 15.12 7.59 10.24
N LEU A 234 14.69 6.46 10.74
CA LEU A 234 15.33 5.71 11.82
C LEU A 234 15.65 4.30 11.34
N ASP A 235 16.90 3.97 11.20
CA ASP A 235 17.38 2.62 10.96
C ASP A 235 17.46 1.85 12.26
N ALA A 236 17.09 0.58 12.25
CA ALA A 236 17.23 -0.31 13.39
C ALA A 236 17.84 -1.64 12.95
N ASP A 237 19.00 -1.96 13.52
CA ASP A 237 19.59 -3.29 13.35
C ASP A 237 18.90 -4.28 14.29
N LEU A 238 18.54 -5.42 13.75
CA LEU A 238 17.76 -6.43 14.46
C LEU A 238 18.61 -7.66 14.77
N ALA A 239 18.41 -8.23 15.97
CA ALA A 239 19.09 -9.47 16.36
C ALA A 239 18.65 -10.69 15.54
N THR A 240 17.43 -10.68 15.04
CA THR A 240 16.85 -11.75 14.19
C THR A 240 15.97 -11.15 13.10
N SER A 241 15.75 -11.88 12.02
CA SER A 241 14.84 -11.47 10.94
C SER A 241 13.41 -11.27 11.46
N ILE A 242 12.70 -10.32 10.85
CA ILE A 242 11.28 -10.07 11.13
C ILE A 242 10.45 -11.26 10.62
N ASP A 243 9.60 -11.79 11.49
CA ASP A 243 8.47 -12.64 11.10
C ASP A 243 7.36 -11.74 10.54
N VAL A 244 7.39 -11.48 9.22
CA VAL A 244 6.45 -10.57 8.55
C VAL A 244 5.00 -11.02 8.73
N PRO A 245 4.60 -12.28 8.44
CA PRO A 245 3.24 -12.75 8.67
C PRO A 245 2.79 -12.62 10.13
N GLY A 246 3.64 -12.97 11.10
CA GLY A 246 3.36 -12.81 12.52
C GLY A 246 3.28 -11.34 12.94
N THR A 247 4.02 -10.45 12.29
CA THR A 247 3.95 -9.02 12.54
C THR A 247 2.64 -8.42 12.01
N LEU A 248 2.21 -8.78 10.81
CA LEU A 248 0.91 -8.37 10.26
C LEU A 248 -0.25 -8.82 11.15
N GLU A 249 -0.19 -10.03 11.68
CA GLU A 249 -1.21 -10.53 12.63
C GLU A 249 -1.21 -9.74 13.94
N ARG A 250 -0.05 -9.33 14.46
CA ARG A 250 0.02 -8.41 15.63
C ARG A 250 -0.58 -7.05 15.32
N LEU A 251 -0.27 -6.48 14.14
CA LEU A 251 -0.84 -5.21 13.69
C LEU A 251 -2.37 -5.29 13.57
N ARG A 252 -2.90 -6.41 13.04
CA ARG A 252 -4.34 -6.66 12.97
C ARG A 252 -5.02 -6.61 14.34
N ARG A 253 -4.38 -7.19 15.37
CA ARG A 253 -4.92 -7.20 16.74
C ARG A 253 -4.77 -5.87 17.46
N THR A 254 -3.68 -5.15 17.18
CA THR A 254 -3.37 -3.89 17.87
C THR A 254 -4.10 -2.70 17.23
N TYR A 255 -4.28 -2.73 15.90
CA TYR A 255 -4.86 -1.65 15.11
C TYR A 255 -5.96 -2.17 14.17
N PRO A 256 -7.07 -2.71 14.73
CA PRO A 256 -8.14 -3.31 13.92
C PRO A 256 -8.85 -2.28 13.01
N GLU A 257 -8.82 -0.99 13.38
CA GLU A 257 -9.45 0.11 12.66
C GLU A 257 -8.57 0.72 11.56
N CYS A 258 -7.33 0.22 11.39
CA CYS A 258 -6.40 0.67 10.36
C CYS A 258 -6.44 -0.25 9.14
N TYR A 259 -6.11 0.30 7.98
CA TYR A 259 -5.69 -0.51 6.84
C TYR A 259 -4.42 -1.29 7.22
N ARG A 260 -4.16 -2.38 6.56
CA ARG A 260 -2.90 -3.13 6.71
C ARG A 260 -2.45 -3.56 5.33
N PHE A 261 -1.19 -3.33 5.05
CA PHE A 261 -0.61 -3.71 3.76
C PHE A 261 0.75 -4.37 3.92
N LEU A 262 1.13 -5.13 2.90
CA LEU A 262 2.46 -5.62 2.63
C LEU A 262 2.68 -5.58 1.13
N VAL A 263 3.83 -5.05 0.72
CA VAL A 263 4.43 -5.28 -0.59
C VAL A 263 5.83 -5.82 -0.33
N GLN A 264 6.09 -7.05 -0.78
CA GLN A 264 7.35 -7.74 -0.58
C GLN A 264 7.85 -8.27 -1.92
N PRO A 265 8.63 -7.46 -2.66
CA PRO A 265 9.12 -7.83 -4.00
C PRO A 265 10.04 -9.04 -3.98
N THR A 266 10.86 -9.18 -2.95
CA THR A 266 11.82 -10.26 -2.76
C THR A 266 11.74 -10.85 -1.36
N ASP A 267 12.43 -11.96 -1.10
CA ASP A 267 12.48 -12.56 0.25
C ASP A 267 13.24 -11.67 1.26
N GLU A 268 14.11 -10.77 0.79
CA GLU A 268 14.99 -9.93 1.59
C GLU A 268 14.38 -8.57 1.93
N ALA A 269 13.48 -8.05 1.09
CA ALA A 269 12.94 -6.70 1.23
C ALA A 269 11.42 -6.69 1.23
N GLY A 270 10.83 -5.97 2.19
CA GLY A 270 9.38 -5.81 2.30
C GLY A 270 8.98 -4.50 2.96
N PHE A 271 7.98 -3.84 2.41
CA PHE A 271 7.36 -2.64 2.95
C PHE A 271 5.95 -2.96 3.46
N PHE A 272 5.68 -2.65 4.73
CA PHE A 272 4.40 -2.97 5.35
C PHE A 272 4.05 -2.01 6.49
N GLY A 273 2.76 -1.88 6.79
CA GLY A 273 2.31 -1.02 7.88
C GLY A 273 0.79 -1.02 8.10
N PRO A 274 0.33 -0.41 9.21
CA PRO A 274 -1.07 -0.21 9.54
C PRO A 274 -1.47 1.28 9.42
N PRO A 275 -1.56 1.89 8.21
CA PRO A 275 -1.95 3.28 8.08
C PRO A 275 -3.41 3.50 8.50
N PRO A 276 -3.70 4.53 9.30
CA PRO A 276 -5.06 4.95 9.61
C PRO A 276 -5.68 5.80 8.50
N GLU A 277 -4.83 6.43 7.70
CA GLU A 277 -5.20 7.37 6.66
C GLU A 277 -5.37 6.65 5.32
N ARG A 278 -6.37 7.10 4.58
CA ARG A 278 -6.68 6.64 3.23
C ARG A 278 -6.54 7.81 2.26
N LEU A 279 -5.70 7.65 1.23
CA LEU A 279 -5.58 8.66 0.19
C LEU A 279 -6.89 8.81 -0.57
N VAL A 280 -7.42 7.70 -1.09
CA VAL A 280 -8.67 7.67 -1.83
C VAL A 280 -9.28 6.25 -1.84
N LYS A 281 -10.61 6.17 -1.95
CA LYS A 281 -11.37 4.98 -2.33
C LYS A 281 -12.34 5.37 -3.43
N ILE A 282 -12.44 4.53 -4.46
CA ILE A 282 -13.38 4.71 -5.56
C ILE A 282 -14.26 3.47 -5.65
N THR A 283 -15.58 3.69 -5.77
CA THR A 283 -16.57 2.65 -5.99
C THR A 283 -17.52 3.10 -7.09
N GLY A 284 -17.35 2.55 -8.29
CA GLY A 284 -18.00 3.12 -9.47
C GLY A 284 -17.48 4.53 -9.71
N GLU A 285 -18.37 5.52 -9.79
CA GLU A 285 -18.06 6.94 -9.95
C GLU A 285 -17.83 7.68 -8.61
N GLU A 286 -18.13 7.03 -7.47
CA GLU A 286 -18.06 7.67 -6.15
C GLU A 286 -16.66 7.61 -5.56
N VAL A 287 -16.09 8.79 -5.28
CA VAL A 287 -14.81 8.98 -4.58
C VAL A 287 -15.07 9.27 -3.12
N GLU A 288 -14.31 8.62 -2.27
CA GLU A 288 -14.20 8.94 -0.86
C GLU A 288 -12.73 9.23 -0.50
N THR A 289 -12.48 10.39 0.09
CA THR A 289 -11.21 10.76 0.69
C THR A 289 -11.43 11.53 1.98
N GLU A 290 -10.36 11.90 2.67
CA GLU A 290 -10.48 12.66 3.91
C GLU A 290 -9.25 13.54 4.14
N ALA A 291 -9.46 14.71 4.70
CA ALA A 291 -8.39 15.54 5.21
C ALA A 291 -8.18 15.21 6.69
N LEU A 292 -7.01 14.68 7.04
CA LEU A 292 -6.58 14.51 8.43
C LEU A 292 -5.58 15.60 8.79
N ALA A 293 -5.72 16.16 9.96
CA ALA A 293 -4.76 17.11 10.49
C ALA A 293 -4.49 16.82 11.95
N ARG A 294 -3.21 16.90 12.31
CA ARG A 294 -2.68 16.76 13.65
C ARG A 294 -3.16 15.52 14.39
N SER A 295 -2.22 14.81 14.97
CA SER A 295 -2.47 13.68 15.86
C SER A 295 -2.27 14.11 17.30
N VAL A 296 -3.19 13.74 18.19
CA VAL A 296 -2.98 13.79 19.64
C VAL A 296 -3.19 12.40 20.21
N ALA A 297 -2.48 12.09 21.29
CA ALA A 297 -2.65 10.82 22.00
C ALA A 297 -4.09 10.69 22.54
N ARG A 298 -4.52 9.46 22.81
CA ARG A 298 -5.72 9.20 23.58
C ARG A 298 -5.46 9.59 25.05
N GLY A 299 -6.49 10.05 25.72
CA GLY A 299 -6.42 10.34 27.16
C GLY A 299 -6.49 9.07 28.01
N ASP A 300 -5.82 9.11 29.18
CA ASP A 300 -5.84 7.99 30.13
C ASP A 300 -7.20 7.84 30.84
N THR A 301 -8.03 8.89 30.80
CA THR A 301 -9.41 8.91 31.33
C THR A 301 -10.39 9.39 30.29
N PRO A 302 -11.69 9.03 30.38
CA PRO A 302 -12.71 9.51 29.45
C PRO A 302 -12.77 11.05 29.37
N GLU A 303 -12.63 11.74 30.50
CA GLU A 303 -12.64 13.20 30.57
C GLU A 303 -11.41 13.80 29.90
N GLY A 304 -10.21 13.27 30.18
CA GLY A 304 -8.96 13.71 29.55
C GLY A 304 -8.96 13.45 28.04
N ASP A 305 -9.53 12.32 27.58
CA ASP A 305 -9.69 11.99 26.17
C ASP A 305 -10.66 12.98 25.46
N ALA A 306 -11.74 13.37 26.13
CA ALA A 306 -12.67 14.37 25.61
C ALA A 306 -12.05 15.78 25.58
N ASP A 307 -11.21 16.15 26.53
CA ASP A 307 -10.51 17.44 26.54
C ASP A 307 -9.47 17.51 25.42
N LEU A 308 -8.74 16.45 25.17
CA LEU A 308 -7.82 16.34 24.04
C LEU A 308 -8.55 16.44 22.70
N ALA A 309 -9.70 15.75 22.55
CA ALA A 309 -10.56 15.87 21.37
C ALA A 309 -11.02 17.31 21.15
N ARG A 310 -11.52 17.95 22.20
CA ARG A 310 -11.97 19.35 22.15
C ARG A 310 -10.84 20.31 21.76
N SER A 311 -9.62 20.06 22.21
CA SER A 311 -8.47 20.87 21.84
C SER A 311 -8.18 20.82 20.33
N LEU A 312 -8.43 19.68 19.66
CA LEU A 312 -8.31 19.56 18.20
C LEU A 312 -9.38 20.43 17.49
N GLU A 313 -10.61 20.42 17.99
CA GLU A 313 -11.73 21.13 17.37
C GLU A 313 -11.66 22.65 17.56
N THR A 314 -11.16 23.11 18.70
CA THR A 314 -11.19 24.53 19.06
C THR A 314 -9.93 25.32 18.72
N SER A 315 -8.81 24.66 18.48
CA SER A 315 -7.54 25.31 18.13
C SER A 315 -7.61 25.98 16.75
N GLU A 316 -7.50 27.29 16.70
CA GLU A 316 -7.46 28.06 15.45
C GLU A 316 -6.33 27.64 14.54
N LYS A 317 -5.14 27.38 15.10
CA LYS A 317 -3.98 26.88 14.35
C LYS A 317 -4.28 25.55 13.65
N ILE A 318 -4.84 24.57 14.39
CA ILE A 318 -5.15 23.24 13.84
C ILE A 318 -6.22 23.35 12.76
N ARG A 319 -7.24 24.17 13.00
CA ARG A 319 -8.30 24.44 12.02
C ARG A 319 -7.78 25.09 10.74
N HIS A 320 -6.83 26.00 10.86
CA HIS A 320 -6.18 26.65 9.71
C HIS A 320 -5.33 25.63 8.93
N GLU A 321 -4.50 24.84 9.61
CA GLU A 321 -3.68 23.79 8.99
C GLU A 321 -4.54 22.76 8.23
N GLN A 322 -5.67 22.34 8.83
CA GLN A 322 -6.61 21.44 8.19
C GLN A 322 -7.32 22.09 6.99
N GLY A 323 -7.72 23.36 7.11
CA GLY A 323 -8.32 24.10 6.02
C GLY A 323 -7.46 24.09 4.75
N ILE A 324 -6.15 24.27 4.91
CA ILE A 324 -5.18 24.17 3.80
C ILE A 324 -5.26 22.81 3.09
N VAL A 325 -5.35 21.72 3.86
CA VAL A 325 -5.44 20.36 3.28
C VAL A 325 -6.78 20.13 2.60
N VAL A 326 -7.87 20.54 3.23
CA VAL A 326 -9.24 20.42 2.67
C VAL A 326 -9.36 21.20 1.36
N ASP A 327 -8.92 22.46 1.33
CA ASP A 327 -8.97 23.29 0.13
C ASP A 327 -8.14 22.69 -1.00
N ALA A 328 -6.93 22.22 -0.70
CA ALA A 328 -6.07 21.60 -1.71
C ALA A 328 -6.68 20.30 -2.29
N ILE A 329 -7.28 19.44 -1.46
CA ILE A 329 -7.96 18.23 -1.95
C ILE A 329 -9.13 18.61 -2.85
N ARG A 330 -9.97 19.56 -2.39
CA ARG A 330 -11.12 20.05 -3.15
C ARG A 330 -10.70 20.63 -4.52
N GLU A 331 -9.69 21.51 -4.52
CA GLU A 331 -9.19 22.15 -5.75
C GLU A 331 -8.63 21.13 -6.76
N ARG A 332 -7.98 20.06 -6.28
CA ARG A 332 -7.40 19.03 -7.14
C ARG A 332 -8.43 18.02 -7.67
N LEU A 333 -9.50 17.77 -6.90
CA LEU A 333 -10.58 16.89 -7.36
C LEU A 333 -11.60 17.61 -8.26
N ALA A 334 -11.75 18.94 -8.13
CA ALA A 334 -12.74 19.70 -8.90
C ALA A 334 -12.65 19.56 -10.43
N PRO A 335 -11.44 19.39 -11.05
CA PRO A 335 -11.36 19.10 -12.48
C PRO A 335 -11.83 17.70 -12.88
N LEU A 336 -11.97 16.77 -11.93
CA LEU A 336 -12.31 15.36 -12.15
C LEU A 336 -13.77 15.03 -11.85
N GLY A 337 -14.53 15.99 -11.27
CA GLY A 337 -15.93 15.76 -10.94
C GLY A 337 -16.50 16.71 -9.89
N GLU A 338 -17.73 16.44 -9.46
CA GLU A 338 -18.42 17.25 -8.46
C GLU A 338 -17.98 16.88 -7.05
N VAL A 339 -17.41 17.84 -6.30
CA VAL A 339 -16.80 17.65 -4.97
C VAL A 339 -17.70 18.17 -3.86
N GLN A 340 -17.89 17.37 -2.82
CA GLN A 340 -18.61 17.74 -1.59
C GLN A 340 -17.70 17.60 -0.36
N VAL A 341 -17.69 18.63 0.48
CA VAL A 341 -16.94 18.63 1.74
C VAL A 341 -17.92 18.43 2.89
N GLY A 342 -17.69 17.39 3.67
CA GLY A 342 -18.54 17.04 4.80
C GLY A 342 -18.17 17.81 6.09
N GLU A 343 -18.86 17.48 7.17
CA GLU A 343 -18.63 18.12 8.46
C GLU A 343 -17.32 17.66 9.10
N ARG A 344 -16.63 18.63 9.71
CA ARG A 344 -15.42 18.40 10.49
C ARG A 344 -15.76 17.75 11.83
N GLY A 345 -14.97 16.75 12.25
CA GLY A 345 -15.10 16.10 13.54
C GLY A 345 -13.81 15.41 13.96
N VAL A 346 -13.81 14.78 15.12
CA VAL A 346 -12.67 14.02 15.63
C VAL A 346 -12.86 12.53 15.30
N ARG A 347 -11.84 11.92 14.66
CA ARG A 347 -11.74 10.47 14.47
C ARG A 347 -10.78 9.90 15.50
N LYS A 348 -11.24 8.90 16.25
CA LYS A 348 -10.49 8.22 17.30
C LYS A 348 -10.02 6.86 16.85
N PHE A 349 -8.75 6.54 17.14
CA PHE A 349 -8.13 5.22 16.96
C PHE A 349 -7.68 4.67 18.32
N ALA A 350 -7.08 3.51 18.34
CA ALA A 350 -6.69 2.83 19.58
C ALA A 350 -5.79 3.70 20.48
N ASN A 351 -4.81 4.41 19.91
CA ASN A 351 -3.78 5.16 20.63
C ASN A 351 -3.70 6.65 20.29
N ILE A 352 -4.38 7.08 19.23
CA ILE A 352 -4.37 8.47 18.75
C ILE A 352 -5.76 8.92 18.31
N GLN A 353 -5.93 10.23 18.18
CA GLN A 353 -7.11 10.85 17.58
C GLN A 353 -6.70 12.02 16.69
N HIS A 354 -7.48 12.26 15.63
CA HIS A 354 -7.20 13.24 14.59
C HIS A 354 -8.41 14.13 14.34
N LEU A 355 -8.16 15.37 13.94
CA LEU A 355 -9.20 16.20 13.33
C LEU A 355 -9.40 15.71 11.88
N ARG A 356 -10.64 15.37 11.52
CA ARG A 356 -11.03 14.77 10.24
C ARG A 356 -12.09 15.61 9.54
N THR A 357 -11.94 15.81 8.24
CA THR A 357 -13.01 16.30 7.36
C THR A 357 -13.17 15.28 6.22
N PRO A 358 -14.31 14.59 6.11
CA PRO A 358 -14.59 13.72 4.98
C PRO A 358 -14.83 14.56 3.72
N ILE A 359 -14.37 14.05 2.58
CA ILE A 359 -14.57 14.65 1.27
C ILE A 359 -15.02 13.55 0.32
N THR A 360 -16.09 13.81 -0.41
CA THR A 360 -16.58 12.91 -1.46
C THR A 360 -16.58 13.64 -2.79
N ALA A 361 -16.46 12.88 -3.87
CA ALA A 361 -16.66 13.42 -5.20
C ALA A 361 -17.37 12.41 -6.08
N ARG A 362 -18.14 12.91 -7.04
CA ARG A 362 -18.65 12.09 -8.13
C ARG A 362 -17.85 12.41 -9.38
N LEU A 363 -17.12 11.40 -9.84
CA LEU A 363 -16.25 11.52 -11.01
C LEU A 363 -17.05 11.69 -12.30
N ASP A 364 -16.48 12.40 -13.24
CA ASP A 364 -16.90 12.36 -14.61
C ASP A 364 -16.62 10.97 -15.24
N ASP A 365 -17.38 10.62 -16.27
CA ASP A 365 -17.21 9.37 -17.00
C ASP A 365 -15.74 9.25 -17.50
N ASP A 366 -15.22 8.03 -17.50
CA ASP A 366 -13.88 7.67 -17.97
C ASP A 366 -12.68 8.05 -17.05
N THR A 367 -12.91 8.59 -15.84
CA THR A 367 -11.82 8.88 -14.91
C THR A 367 -11.29 7.59 -14.25
N HIS A 368 -9.99 7.31 -14.47
CA HIS A 368 -9.32 6.16 -13.86
C HIS A 368 -8.89 6.45 -12.41
N VAL A 369 -8.82 5.43 -11.55
CA VAL A 369 -8.37 5.60 -10.16
C VAL A 369 -6.98 6.24 -10.05
N LEU A 370 -6.07 5.97 -10.98
CA LEU A 370 -4.74 6.56 -11.01
C LEU A 370 -4.74 8.06 -11.37
N ASP A 371 -5.76 8.57 -12.05
CA ASP A 371 -5.92 10.03 -12.28
C ASP A 371 -6.18 10.74 -10.95
N VAL A 372 -7.03 10.13 -10.12
CA VAL A 372 -7.34 10.67 -8.80
C VAL A 372 -6.14 10.54 -7.86
N VAL A 373 -5.41 9.42 -7.92
CA VAL A 373 -4.17 9.25 -7.14
C VAL A 373 -3.13 10.27 -7.55
N GLU A 374 -2.89 10.47 -8.85
CA GLU A 374 -1.95 11.46 -9.38
C GLU A 374 -2.32 12.89 -8.94
N ALA A 375 -3.60 13.25 -9.03
CA ALA A 375 -4.09 14.55 -8.60
C ALA A 375 -3.87 14.79 -7.10
N LEU A 376 -3.97 13.75 -6.26
CA LEU A 376 -3.88 13.89 -4.80
C LEU A 376 -2.47 13.62 -4.25
N HIS A 377 -1.62 12.86 -4.93
CA HIS A 377 -0.33 12.44 -4.40
C HIS A 377 0.81 13.40 -4.76
N PRO A 378 1.64 13.80 -3.77
CA PRO A 378 1.41 13.69 -2.34
C PRO A 378 0.42 14.77 -1.86
N THR A 379 -0.39 14.44 -0.84
CA THR A 379 -1.25 15.45 -0.22
C THR A 379 -0.41 16.47 0.56
N PRO A 380 -0.94 17.68 0.83
CA PRO A 380 -0.26 18.63 1.70
C PRO A 380 -0.10 18.15 3.15
N ALA A 381 -0.74 17.03 3.53
CA ALA A 381 -0.57 16.44 4.85
C ALA A 381 0.83 15.81 5.03
N VAL A 382 1.44 15.32 3.94
CA VAL A 382 2.75 14.66 3.94
C VAL A 382 3.81 15.34 3.05
N GLY A 383 3.39 16.19 2.11
CA GLY A 383 4.25 16.97 1.22
C GLY A 383 4.27 18.44 1.60
N GLY A 384 3.44 19.24 0.95
CA GLY A 384 3.32 20.69 1.20
C GLY A 384 2.56 21.43 0.12
N LEU A 385 2.63 22.76 0.15
CA LEU A 385 1.98 23.67 -0.80
C LEU A 385 2.85 24.90 -1.09
N PRO A 386 3.01 25.30 -2.38
CA PRO A 386 2.62 24.53 -3.59
C PRO A 386 3.35 23.19 -3.68
N PRO A 387 2.78 22.14 -4.31
CA PRO A 387 3.35 20.80 -4.28
C PRO A 387 4.75 20.68 -4.86
N GLU A 388 4.97 21.29 -6.04
CA GLU A 388 6.25 21.23 -6.74
C GLU A 388 7.34 21.91 -5.90
N ARG A 389 7.04 23.12 -5.38
CA ARG A 389 7.99 23.86 -4.53
C ARG A 389 8.28 23.15 -3.21
N ALA A 390 7.24 22.56 -2.60
CA ALA A 390 7.41 21.79 -1.36
C ALA A 390 8.29 20.55 -1.60
N ARG A 391 8.13 19.86 -2.73
CA ARG A 391 8.94 18.71 -3.13
C ARG A 391 10.42 19.10 -3.34
N GLU A 392 10.68 20.22 -4.04
CA GLU A 392 12.03 20.76 -4.19
C GLU A 392 12.69 21.02 -2.83
N VAL A 393 11.96 21.70 -1.92
CA VAL A 393 12.48 21.99 -0.57
C VAL A 393 12.73 20.71 0.23
N ILE A 394 11.85 19.72 0.13
CA ILE A 394 12.05 18.40 0.74
C ILE A 394 13.34 17.76 0.21
N HIS A 395 13.51 17.76 -1.11
CA HIS A 395 14.68 17.18 -1.76
C HIS A 395 16.00 17.92 -1.44
N GLU A 396 15.93 19.24 -1.29
CA GLU A 396 17.09 20.06 -0.87
C GLU A 396 17.46 19.83 0.61
N THR A 397 16.49 19.48 1.46
CA THR A 397 16.65 19.46 2.91
C THR A 397 16.90 18.05 3.46
N GLU A 398 16.15 17.04 2.96
CA GLU A 398 16.26 15.68 3.48
C GLU A 398 17.46 14.95 2.87
N SER A 399 18.24 14.27 3.73
CA SER A 399 19.45 13.55 3.33
C SER A 399 19.19 12.10 2.90
N PHE A 400 17.92 11.70 2.74
CA PHE A 400 17.50 10.33 2.39
C PHE A 400 16.34 10.36 1.41
N ASP A 401 16.19 9.28 0.66
CA ASP A 401 15.00 9.05 -0.18
C ASP A 401 13.86 8.52 0.70
N ARG A 402 12.72 9.17 0.66
CA ARG A 402 11.50 8.71 1.36
C ARG A 402 11.03 7.36 0.88
N GLY A 403 11.34 7.00 -0.37
CA GLY A 403 10.94 5.77 -1.02
C GLY A 403 9.43 5.67 -1.20
N TRP A 404 8.87 4.59 -0.69
CA TRP A 404 7.46 4.21 -0.88
C TRP A 404 6.55 4.67 0.25
#